data_b16d15e2faab0fd4c20d0ec8819944d8
#
_entry.id   b16d15e2faab0fd4c20d0ec8819944d8
#
_cell.length_a   1.000
_cell.length_b   1.000
_cell.length_c   1.000
_cell.angle_alpha   90.00
_cell.angle_beta   90.00
_cell.angle_gamma   90.00
#
_symmetry.space_group_name_H-M   'P 1'
#
loop_
_entity.id
_entity.type
_entity.pdbx_description
1 polymer ?
#
loop_
_entity_poly.entity_id
_entity_poly.type
_entity_poly.pdbx_seq_one_letter_code
_entity_poly.pdbx_strand_id
1 'polypeptide(L)'
;MALINHRAHEIHFKVVYFGPGLGGKTTNLRFLHDRLPAERRGRLLSIATDHDRTLFFDFLPVDLGQVNGFLTRFHLYTVPGQVHYRLSRRAVLQGADGLVFVADSHPAREQANIDSLDDLATHMRSMALTPVQLERIPRVFQWNKRDLPVALPVERLRAALNPCAAPEFEAVACEGRGVSETLRTICKAVLGRLVMGERAPAPALQPAVATSAPEPAVAVPAPLS
;
A
#
# COMPACT_ATOMS: atom_id res chain seq x y z
N MET A 1 -3.79 -9.19 -5.35
CA MET A 1 -4.02 -10.56 -5.77
C MET A 1 -2.80 -11.40 -5.41
N ALA A 2 -2.95 -12.37 -4.48
CA ALA A 2 -1.84 -13.15 -3.97
C ALA A 2 -1.09 -13.87 -5.12
N LEU A 3 0.21 -13.66 -5.19
CA LEU A 3 1.08 -14.37 -6.11
C LEU A 3 1.68 -15.58 -5.39
N ILE A 4 1.35 -16.79 -5.84
CA ILE A 4 1.88 -18.02 -5.27
C ILE A 4 3.05 -18.51 -6.11
N ASN A 5 4.23 -18.59 -5.50
CA ASN A 5 5.41 -19.16 -6.09
C ASN A 5 5.64 -20.58 -5.51
N HIS A 6 5.16 -21.60 -6.22
CA HIS A 6 5.28 -22.98 -5.79
C HIS A 6 6.73 -23.49 -5.73
N ARG A 7 7.63 -22.95 -6.56
CA ARG A 7 9.05 -23.37 -6.55
C ARG A 7 9.80 -22.87 -5.32
N ALA A 8 9.53 -21.62 -4.93
CA ALA A 8 10.14 -21.00 -3.75
C ALA A 8 9.35 -21.27 -2.45
N HIS A 9 8.18 -21.92 -2.51
CA HIS A 9 7.23 -22.06 -1.39
C HIS A 9 6.92 -20.70 -0.75
N GLU A 10 6.59 -19.70 -1.58
CA GLU A 10 6.31 -18.34 -1.14
C GLU A 10 4.92 -17.88 -1.61
N ILE A 11 4.25 -17.12 -0.77
CA ILE A 11 3.03 -16.41 -1.12
C ILE A 11 3.26 -14.92 -0.89
N HIS A 12 3.01 -14.13 -1.92
CA HIS A 12 3.19 -12.68 -1.90
C HIS A 12 1.84 -11.99 -1.87
N PHE A 13 1.67 -11.05 -0.95
CA PHE A 13 0.49 -10.21 -0.81
C PHE A 13 0.86 -8.75 -0.96
N LYS A 14 -0.05 -7.98 -1.54
CA LYS A 14 0.10 -6.54 -1.71
C LYS A 14 -0.88 -5.80 -0.80
N VAL A 15 -0.35 -5.01 0.14
CA VAL A 15 -1.14 -4.13 1.01
C VAL A 15 -0.80 -2.68 0.69
N VAL A 16 -1.83 -1.87 0.44
CA VAL A 16 -1.65 -0.46 0.06
C VAL A 16 -2.17 0.44 1.16
N TYR A 17 -1.30 1.33 1.65
CA TYR A 17 -1.63 2.43 2.56
C TYR A 17 -2.09 3.63 1.73
N PHE A 18 -3.35 3.97 1.86
CA PHE A 18 -4.00 5.08 1.17
C PHE A 18 -4.42 6.17 2.17
N GLY A 19 -4.74 7.37 1.69
CA GLY A 19 -5.15 8.48 2.54
C GLY A 19 -4.58 9.81 2.06
N PRO A 20 -4.97 10.94 2.68
CA PRO A 20 -4.57 12.27 2.25
C PRO A 20 -3.06 12.49 2.35
N GLY A 21 -2.60 13.52 1.67
CA GLY A 21 -1.22 14.02 1.82
C GLY A 21 -0.93 14.34 3.28
N LEU A 22 0.29 14.01 3.75
CA LEU A 22 0.73 14.23 5.13
C LEU A 22 -0.07 13.48 6.21
N GLY A 23 -0.95 12.53 5.84
CA GLY A 23 -1.74 11.72 6.78
C GLY A 23 -0.93 10.71 7.61
N GLY A 24 0.36 10.49 7.28
CA GLY A 24 1.24 9.62 8.06
C GLY A 24 1.46 8.23 7.45
N LYS A 25 1.14 8.01 6.16
CA LYS A 25 1.36 6.74 5.46
C LYS A 25 2.83 6.30 5.47
N THR A 26 3.72 7.16 5.02
CA THR A 26 5.18 6.94 5.04
C THR A 26 5.71 6.73 6.46
N THR A 27 5.17 7.47 7.44
CA THR A 27 5.55 7.33 8.85
C THR A 27 5.22 5.95 9.39
N ASN A 28 4.06 5.37 9.00
CA ASN A 28 3.72 3.99 9.34
C ASN A 28 4.77 3.00 8.82
N LEU A 29 5.16 3.10 7.54
CA LEU A 29 6.13 2.18 6.96
C LEU A 29 7.52 2.34 7.58
N ARG A 30 7.94 3.58 7.86
CA ARG A 30 9.21 3.86 8.55
C ARG A 30 9.22 3.24 9.95
N PHE A 31 8.17 3.45 10.72
CA PHE A 31 8.06 2.86 12.04
C PHE A 31 8.13 1.32 11.99
N LEU A 32 7.40 0.70 11.08
CA LEU A 32 7.43 -0.75 10.89
C LEU A 32 8.84 -1.23 10.47
N HIS A 33 9.48 -0.51 9.57
CA HIS A 33 10.84 -0.82 9.18
C HIS A 33 11.80 -0.77 10.36
N ASP A 34 11.72 0.24 11.20
CA ASP A 34 12.66 0.42 12.31
C ASP A 34 12.42 -0.57 13.46
N ARG A 35 11.18 -1.05 13.63
CA ARG A 35 10.79 -1.96 14.73
C ARG A 35 10.84 -3.45 14.38
N LEU A 36 10.65 -3.79 13.12
CA LEU A 36 10.71 -5.20 12.71
C LEU A 36 12.17 -5.69 12.72
N PRO A 37 12.42 -6.95 13.15
CA PRO A 37 13.73 -7.57 13.03
C PRO A 37 14.24 -7.56 11.58
N ALA A 38 15.54 -7.42 11.38
CA ALA A 38 16.15 -7.33 10.05
C ALA A 38 15.85 -8.56 9.18
N GLU A 39 15.71 -9.75 9.81
CA GLU A 39 15.40 -11.02 9.15
C GLU A 39 13.96 -11.09 8.64
N ARG A 40 13.08 -10.20 9.14
CA ARG A 40 11.65 -10.17 8.80
C ARG A 40 11.27 -8.98 7.94
N ARG A 41 12.22 -8.18 7.50
CA ARG A 41 11.95 -7.00 6.67
C ARG A 41 13.00 -6.85 5.57
N GLY A 42 12.57 -6.38 4.42
CA GLY A 42 13.48 -5.91 3.39
C GLY A 42 13.85 -4.44 3.57
N ARG A 43 14.52 -3.88 2.57
CA ARG A 43 14.84 -2.45 2.53
C ARG A 43 13.58 -1.62 2.32
N LEU A 44 13.43 -0.54 3.08
CA LEU A 44 12.44 0.48 2.78
C LEU A 44 12.94 1.30 1.58
N LEU A 45 12.21 1.24 0.49
CA LEU A 45 12.53 1.99 -0.72
C LEU A 45 11.54 3.13 -0.87
N SER A 46 12.04 4.35 -1.02
CA SER A 46 11.24 5.51 -1.43
C SER A 46 11.59 5.80 -2.88
N ILE A 47 10.66 5.55 -3.79
CA ILE A 47 10.86 5.76 -5.22
C ILE A 47 10.35 7.14 -5.57
N ALA A 48 11.28 8.05 -5.85
CA ALA A 48 11.03 9.36 -6.44
C ALA A 48 11.69 9.38 -7.82
N THR A 49 10.94 9.71 -8.86
CA THR A 49 11.54 9.91 -10.19
C THR A 49 11.74 11.39 -10.44
N ASP A 50 12.98 11.82 -10.63
CA ASP A 50 13.38 13.22 -10.83
C ASP A 50 13.00 13.78 -12.22
N HIS A 51 12.65 12.92 -13.16
CA HIS A 51 12.27 13.33 -14.51
C HIS A 51 10.95 12.68 -14.89
N ASP A 52 9.92 13.54 -15.08
CA ASP A 52 8.57 13.21 -15.58
C ASP A 52 7.70 12.24 -14.77
N ARG A 53 6.87 12.85 -13.91
CA ARG A 53 5.44 12.51 -13.68
C ARG A 53 5.08 11.12 -13.15
N THR A 54 5.99 10.23 -12.69
CA THR A 54 5.49 8.87 -12.66
C THR A 54 5.45 8.14 -11.36
N LEU A 55 6.13 8.18 -10.34
CA LEU A 55 5.88 7.27 -9.21
C LEU A 55 6.54 7.75 -7.91
N PHE A 56 5.76 8.39 -7.06
CA PHE A 56 6.17 8.59 -5.67
C PHE A 56 5.45 7.57 -4.79
N PHE A 57 6.12 6.51 -4.37
CA PHE A 57 5.58 5.59 -3.38
C PHE A 57 6.70 5.04 -2.51
N ASP A 58 6.35 4.69 -1.28
CA ASP A 58 7.24 3.90 -0.43
C ASP A 58 6.87 2.42 -0.57
N PHE A 59 7.88 1.56 -0.49
CA PHE A 59 7.74 0.12 -0.56
C PHE A 59 8.53 -0.54 0.56
N LEU A 60 7.89 -1.43 1.30
CA LEU A 60 8.49 -2.21 2.37
C LEU A 60 8.04 -3.67 2.28
N PRO A 61 8.92 -4.62 1.95
CA PRO A 61 8.62 -6.04 2.09
C PRO A 61 8.74 -6.48 3.55
N VAL A 62 7.77 -7.30 4.00
CA VAL A 62 7.69 -7.82 5.37
C VAL A 62 7.36 -9.31 5.33
N ASP A 63 8.16 -10.12 6.02
CA ASP A 63 7.94 -11.56 6.17
C ASP A 63 7.19 -11.83 7.48
N LEU A 64 6.00 -12.42 7.40
CA LEU A 64 5.15 -12.71 8.56
C LEU A 64 5.12 -14.18 8.99
N GLY A 65 6.07 -14.97 8.50
CA GLY A 65 6.18 -16.38 8.83
C GLY A 65 5.54 -17.30 7.79
N GLN A 66 5.22 -18.53 8.18
CA GLN A 66 4.71 -19.55 7.26
C GLN A 66 3.24 -19.85 7.50
N VAL A 67 2.53 -20.09 6.40
CA VAL A 67 1.14 -20.58 6.39
C VAL A 67 1.08 -21.78 5.45
N ASN A 68 0.66 -22.93 5.95
CA ASN A 68 0.56 -24.19 5.21
C ASN A 68 1.88 -24.57 4.46
N GLY A 69 3.03 -24.32 5.10
CA GLY A 69 4.36 -24.62 4.51
C GLY A 69 4.89 -23.56 3.54
N PHE A 70 4.13 -22.50 3.27
CA PHE A 70 4.58 -21.39 2.43
C PHE A 70 5.00 -20.21 3.28
N LEU A 71 6.15 -19.60 2.96
CA LEU A 71 6.57 -18.32 3.51
C LEU A 71 5.64 -17.22 3.01
N THR A 72 5.10 -16.40 3.93
CA THR A 72 4.19 -15.32 3.56
C THR A 72 4.90 -13.99 3.58
N ARG A 73 4.98 -13.35 2.41
CA ARG A 73 5.58 -12.02 2.22
C ARG A 73 4.51 -10.99 1.94
N PHE A 74 4.49 -9.95 2.75
CA PHE A 74 3.62 -8.80 2.55
C PHE A 74 4.43 -7.64 1.96
N HIS A 75 3.99 -7.16 0.83
CA HIS A 75 4.53 -5.99 0.16
C HIS A 75 3.68 -4.78 0.52
N LEU A 76 4.19 -3.94 1.42
CA LEU A 76 3.51 -2.74 1.87
C LEU A 76 3.87 -1.58 0.94
N TYR A 77 2.87 -0.90 0.43
CA TYR A 77 3.02 0.26 -0.45
C TYR A 77 2.32 1.47 0.15
N THR A 78 2.89 2.66 0.00
CA THR A 78 2.15 3.91 0.17
C THR A 78 1.79 4.49 -1.18
N VAL A 79 0.75 5.30 -1.24
CA VAL A 79 0.45 6.12 -2.42
C VAL A 79 0.76 7.58 -2.13
N PRO A 80 1.17 8.37 -3.14
CA PRO A 80 1.31 9.81 -2.97
C PRO A 80 -0.04 10.43 -2.62
N GLY A 81 -0.05 11.25 -1.57
CA GLY A 81 -1.27 11.89 -1.08
C GLY A 81 -1.68 13.15 -1.84
N GLN A 82 -0.87 13.63 -2.79
CA GLN A 82 -1.15 14.84 -3.57
C GLN A 82 -2.01 14.52 -4.80
N VAL A 83 -2.95 15.41 -5.13
CA VAL A 83 -3.98 15.20 -6.18
C VAL A 83 -3.40 14.97 -7.58
N HIS A 84 -2.23 15.51 -7.87
CA HIS A 84 -1.61 15.46 -9.21
C HIS A 84 -1.12 14.06 -9.64
N TYR A 85 -1.05 13.08 -8.72
CA TYR A 85 -0.48 11.74 -8.98
C TYR A 85 -1.54 10.65 -9.22
N ARG A 86 -2.62 10.96 -9.95
CA ARG A 86 -3.73 10.00 -10.21
C ARG A 86 -3.27 8.71 -10.87
N LEU A 87 -2.40 8.79 -11.88
CA LEU A 87 -1.89 7.61 -12.60
C LEU A 87 -1.05 6.72 -11.68
N SER A 88 -0.18 7.32 -10.86
CA SER A 88 0.65 6.60 -9.88
C SER A 88 -0.21 5.88 -8.84
N ARG A 89 -1.28 6.52 -8.33
CA ARG A 89 -2.20 5.88 -7.39
C ARG A 89 -2.88 4.67 -7.99
N ARG A 90 -3.36 4.78 -9.23
CA ARG A 90 -4.00 3.67 -9.94
C ARG A 90 -3.03 2.48 -10.11
N ALA A 91 -1.80 2.75 -10.55
CA ALA A 91 -0.78 1.72 -10.73
C ALA A 91 -0.43 1.01 -9.40
N VAL A 92 -0.29 1.77 -8.31
CA VAL A 92 -0.03 1.20 -6.98
C VAL A 92 -1.23 0.41 -6.45
N LEU A 93 -2.46 0.85 -6.68
CA LEU A 93 -3.67 0.14 -6.23
C LEU A 93 -3.93 -1.15 -7.01
N GLN A 94 -3.45 -1.24 -8.25
CA GLN A 94 -3.67 -2.42 -9.08
C GLN A 94 -3.09 -3.68 -8.42
N GLY A 95 -3.93 -4.70 -8.28
CA GLY A 95 -3.55 -5.96 -7.65
C GLY A 95 -3.42 -5.89 -6.13
N ALA A 96 -3.96 -4.87 -5.46
CA ALA A 96 -3.99 -4.81 -4.01
C ALA A 96 -4.83 -5.96 -3.43
N ASP A 97 -4.27 -6.66 -2.45
CA ASP A 97 -4.93 -7.72 -1.69
C ASP A 97 -5.59 -7.18 -0.42
N GLY A 98 -5.12 -6.04 0.07
CA GLY A 98 -5.67 -5.36 1.24
C GLY A 98 -5.38 -3.86 1.21
N LEU A 99 -6.21 -3.09 1.89
CA LEU A 99 -6.15 -1.64 1.95
C LEU A 99 -6.09 -1.16 3.40
N VAL A 100 -5.21 -0.21 3.69
CA VAL A 100 -5.19 0.55 4.95
C VAL A 100 -5.48 2.00 4.61
N PHE A 101 -6.59 2.54 5.10
CA PHE A 101 -6.89 3.97 4.96
C PHE A 101 -6.40 4.73 6.18
N VAL A 102 -5.39 5.56 6.00
CA VAL A 102 -4.79 6.38 7.06
C VAL A 102 -5.38 7.77 7.00
N ALA A 103 -6.32 8.06 7.89
CA ALA A 103 -6.94 9.37 8.04
C ALA A 103 -6.15 10.26 8.99
N ASP A 104 -6.12 11.54 8.71
CA ASP A 104 -5.56 12.58 9.58
C ASP A 104 -6.65 13.09 10.54
N SER A 105 -6.46 12.95 11.84
CA SER A 105 -7.45 13.35 12.84
C SER A 105 -7.57 14.86 13.06
N HIS A 106 -6.71 15.68 12.42
CA HIS A 106 -6.80 17.14 12.57
C HIS A 106 -8.07 17.71 11.90
N PRO A 107 -8.85 18.60 12.55
CA PRO A 107 -10.11 19.12 12.00
C PRO A 107 -9.97 19.76 10.62
N ALA A 108 -8.90 20.52 10.38
CA ALA A 108 -8.64 21.14 9.08
C ALA A 108 -8.34 20.12 7.96
N ARG A 109 -8.21 18.83 8.28
CA ARG A 109 -7.93 17.77 7.33
C ARG A 109 -9.14 16.87 7.02
N GLU A 110 -10.29 17.16 7.63
CA GLU A 110 -11.52 16.37 7.47
C GLU A 110 -11.92 16.27 5.98
N GLN A 111 -11.99 17.40 5.27
CA GLN A 111 -12.33 17.41 3.85
C GLN A 111 -11.28 16.65 3.02
N ALA A 112 -10.00 16.79 3.33
CA ALA A 112 -8.94 16.07 2.63
C ALA A 112 -9.01 14.53 2.84
N ASN A 113 -9.50 14.08 3.99
CA ASN A 113 -9.79 12.66 4.21
C ASN A 113 -10.95 12.19 3.32
N ILE A 114 -12.04 12.95 3.25
CA ILE A 114 -13.22 12.64 2.42
C ILE A 114 -12.80 12.58 0.93
N ASP A 115 -12.16 13.63 0.45
CA ASP A 115 -11.67 13.70 -0.95
C ASP A 115 -10.77 12.50 -1.29
N SER A 116 -9.91 12.11 -0.35
CA SER A 116 -9.01 10.97 -0.53
C SER A 116 -9.75 9.64 -0.56
N LEU A 117 -10.81 9.49 0.23
CA LEU A 117 -11.64 8.28 0.22
C LEU A 117 -12.45 8.17 -1.09
N ASP A 118 -13.00 9.28 -1.57
CA ASP A 118 -13.72 9.35 -2.84
C ASP A 118 -12.80 9.04 -4.03
N ASP A 119 -11.57 9.54 -4.00
CA ASP A 119 -10.55 9.22 -4.99
C ASP A 119 -10.20 7.72 -4.96
N LEU A 120 -10.03 7.12 -3.78
CA LEU A 120 -9.86 5.67 -3.63
C LEU A 120 -11.03 4.91 -4.25
N ALA A 121 -12.26 5.28 -3.93
CA ALA A 121 -13.46 4.64 -4.47
C ALA A 121 -13.54 4.77 -6.01
N THR A 122 -13.13 5.92 -6.56
CA THR A 122 -13.08 6.16 -8.01
C THR A 122 -12.02 5.28 -8.67
N HIS A 123 -10.83 5.19 -8.10
CA HIS A 123 -9.79 4.30 -8.61
C HIS A 123 -10.20 2.83 -8.55
N MET A 124 -10.80 2.40 -7.44
CA MET A 124 -11.27 1.02 -7.28
C MET A 124 -12.33 0.65 -8.31
N ARG A 125 -13.32 1.53 -8.57
CA ARG A 125 -14.34 1.32 -9.61
C ARG A 125 -13.75 1.27 -11.03
N SER A 126 -12.64 1.97 -11.27
CA SER A 126 -11.96 1.96 -12.59
C SER A 126 -11.14 0.71 -12.86
N MET A 127 -11.02 -0.19 -11.88
CA MET A 127 -10.34 -1.47 -12.06
C MET A 127 -11.28 -2.46 -12.74
N ALA A 128 -10.70 -3.41 -13.48
CA ALA A 128 -11.45 -4.49 -14.14
C ALA A 128 -11.89 -5.57 -13.10
N LEU A 129 -12.52 -5.13 -12.02
CA LEU A 129 -13.04 -5.98 -10.95
C LEU A 129 -14.54 -5.83 -10.86
N THR A 130 -15.24 -6.92 -10.59
CA THR A 130 -16.67 -6.86 -10.32
C THR A 130 -16.95 -6.14 -9.01
N PRO A 131 -18.15 -5.54 -8.79
CA PRO A 131 -18.52 -4.91 -7.53
C PRO A 131 -18.30 -5.86 -6.32
N VAL A 132 -18.66 -7.13 -6.45
CA VAL A 132 -18.46 -8.16 -5.43
C VAL A 132 -16.97 -8.35 -5.10
N GLN A 133 -16.10 -8.35 -6.11
CA GLN A 133 -14.66 -8.46 -5.89
C GLN A 133 -14.08 -7.23 -5.18
N LEU A 134 -14.58 -6.03 -5.49
CA LEU A 134 -14.19 -4.79 -4.83
C LEU A 134 -14.60 -4.75 -3.36
N GLU A 135 -15.83 -5.17 -3.04
CA GLU A 135 -16.33 -5.23 -1.67
C GLU A 135 -15.55 -6.23 -0.82
N ARG A 136 -15.07 -7.30 -1.42
CA ARG A 136 -14.30 -8.35 -0.76
C ARG A 136 -12.85 -7.97 -0.45
N ILE A 137 -12.30 -6.88 -1.01
CA ILE A 137 -10.93 -6.45 -0.66
C ILE A 137 -10.93 -5.99 0.80
N PRO A 138 -10.20 -6.69 1.69
CA PRO A 138 -10.10 -6.30 3.09
C PRO A 138 -9.62 -4.87 3.24
N ARG A 139 -10.26 -4.13 4.14
CA ARG A 139 -9.86 -2.76 4.46
C ARG A 139 -9.82 -2.54 5.96
N VAL A 140 -8.89 -1.71 6.38
CA VAL A 140 -8.73 -1.27 7.78
C VAL A 140 -8.60 0.24 7.76
N PHE A 141 -9.27 0.92 8.68
CA PHE A 141 -9.12 2.35 8.88
C PHE A 141 -8.16 2.62 10.03
N GLN A 142 -7.34 3.64 9.87
CA GLN A 142 -6.44 4.12 10.90
C GLN A 142 -6.67 5.61 11.12
N TRP A 143 -7.14 5.97 12.31
CA TRP A 143 -7.31 7.35 12.75
C TRP A 143 -5.98 7.84 13.31
N ASN A 144 -5.15 8.41 12.45
CA ASN A 144 -3.80 8.82 12.84
C ASN A 144 -3.77 10.23 13.42
N LYS A 145 -2.69 10.53 14.13
CA LYS A 145 -2.43 11.80 14.84
C LYS A 145 -3.39 12.03 16.01
N ARG A 146 -3.65 10.95 16.77
CA ARG A 146 -4.47 11.00 17.99
C ARG A 146 -3.79 11.69 19.17
N ASP A 147 -2.52 12.06 19.02
CA ASP A 147 -1.74 12.90 19.93
C ASP A 147 -2.13 14.38 19.86
N LEU A 148 -2.81 14.81 18.81
CA LEU A 148 -3.23 16.19 18.66
C LEU A 148 -4.32 16.55 19.68
N PRO A 149 -4.18 17.65 20.45
CA PRO A 149 -5.18 18.07 21.43
C PRO A 149 -6.53 18.46 20.79
N VAL A 150 -6.50 18.81 19.50
CA VAL A 150 -7.68 19.19 18.70
C VAL A 150 -8.18 18.07 17.80
N ALA A 151 -7.73 16.82 18.02
CA ALA A 151 -8.14 15.70 17.19
C ALA A 151 -9.67 15.54 17.16
N LEU A 152 -10.23 15.35 15.97
CA LEU A 152 -11.67 15.07 15.80
C LEU A 152 -12.09 13.82 16.61
N PRO A 153 -13.29 13.79 17.17
CA PRO A 153 -13.84 12.60 17.79
C PRO A 153 -13.83 11.41 16.80
N VAL A 154 -13.53 10.22 17.32
CA VAL A 154 -13.49 8.99 16.48
C VAL A 154 -14.85 8.74 15.83
N GLU A 155 -15.94 9.00 16.56
CA GLU A 155 -17.31 8.83 16.08
C GLU A 155 -17.59 9.68 14.83
N ARG A 156 -17.03 10.90 14.77
CA ARG A 156 -17.17 11.79 13.62
C ARG A 156 -16.37 11.25 12.41
N LEU A 157 -15.14 10.80 12.63
CA LEU A 157 -14.31 10.19 11.59
C LEU A 157 -14.96 8.90 11.08
N ARG A 158 -15.46 8.06 11.97
CA ARG A 158 -16.16 6.81 11.63
C ARG A 158 -17.40 7.09 10.77
N ALA A 159 -18.25 8.01 11.20
CA ALA A 159 -19.47 8.36 10.47
C ALA A 159 -19.17 8.88 9.06
N ALA A 160 -18.11 9.69 8.90
CA ALA A 160 -17.74 10.26 7.61
C ALA A 160 -17.00 9.29 6.68
N LEU A 161 -16.17 8.38 7.22
CA LEU A 161 -15.19 7.65 6.41
C LEU A 161 -15.39 6.12 6.44
N ASN A 162 -16.01 5.56 7.49
CA ASN A 162 -16.16 4.11 7.70
C ASN A 162 -17.61 3.65 7.91
N PRO A 163 -18.55 3.99 7.02
CA PRO A 163 -19.95 3.61 7.18
C PRO A 163 -20.17 2.08 7.14
N CYS A 164 -19.23 1.33 6.56
CA CYS A 164 -19.30 -0.14 6.48
C CYS A 164 -18.78 -0.85 7.74
N ALA A 165 -18.43 -0.12 8.80
CA ALA A 165 -17.91 -0.66 10.06
C ALA A 165 -16.73 -1.63 9.88
N ALA A 166 -15.83 -1.33 8.94
CA ALA A 166 -14.58 -2.07 8.80
C ALA A 166 -13.71 -1.90 10.06
N PRO A 167 -12.80 -2.83 10.35
CA PRO A 167 -11.88 -2.70 11.48
C PRO A 167 -11.16 -1.35 11.47
N GLU A 168 -11.03 -0.73 12.64
CA GLU A 168 -10.43 0.59 12.78
C GLU A 168 -9.57 0.70 14.04
N PHE A 169 -8.55 1.54 13.98
CA PHE A 169 -7.60 1.75 15.07
C PHE A 169 -7.25 3.24 15.21
N GLU A 170 -7.22 3.70 16.45
CA GLU A 170 -6.58 4.97 16.78
C GLU A 170 -5.07 4.82 16.72
N ALA A 171 -4.37 5.82 16.17
CA ALA A 171 -2.94 5.74 15.96
C ALA A 171 -2.19 7.06 16.20
N VAL A 172 -0.94 6.90 16.58
CA VAL A 172 0.10 7.93 16.54
C VAL A 172 1.30 7.30 15.84
N ALA A 173 1.35 7.45 14.52
CA ALA A 173 2.30 6.70 13.71
C ALA A 173 3.76 7.01 14.03
N CYS A 174 4.09 8.22 14.48
CA CYS A 174 5.44 8.58 14.88
C CYS A 174 5.90 7.90 16.18
N GLU A 175 4.95 7.51 17.05
CA GLU A 175 5.20 6.75 18.29
C GLU A 175 4.96 5.24 18.09
N GLY A 176 4.32 4.85 16.99
CA GLY A 176 3.97 3.48 16.68
C GLY A 176 2.69 2.96 17.33
N ARG A 177 1.99 3.79 18.11
CA ARG A 177 0.71 3.43 18.69
C ARG A 177 -0.30 3.15 17.56
N GLY A 178 -0.99 2.01 17.61
CA GLY A 178 -1.96 1.57 16.62
C GLY A 178 -1.37 1.05 15.30
N VAL A 179 -0.06 1.21 15.04
CA VAL A 179 0.57 0.82 13.76
C VAL A 179 0.66 -0.69 13.62
N SER A 180 1.14 -1.38 14.64
CA SER A 180 1.28 -2.84 14.62
C SER A 180 -0.07 -3.56 14.59
N GLU A 181 -1.07 -3.04 15.30
CA GLU A 181 -2.44 -3.54 15.34
C GLU A 181 -3.09 -3.42 13.96
N THR A 182 -2.95 -2.27 13.31
CA THR A 182 -3.42 -2.01 11.95
C THR A 182 -2.81 -3.03 10.97
N LEU A 183 -1.47 -3.18 10.97
CA LEU A 183 -0.79 -4.14 10.09
C LEU A 183 -1.24 -5.57 10.36
N ARG A 184 -1.28 -5.99 11.61
CA ARG A 184 -1.67 -7.35 11.98
C ARG A 184 -3.10 -7.66 11.52
N THR A 185 -4.02 -6.72 11.67
CA THR A 185 -5.43 -6.91 11.32
C THR A 185 -5.59 -7.03 9.81
N ILE A 186 -4.98 -6.14 9.02
CA ILE A 186 -5.08 -6.24 7.56
C ILE A 186 -4.42 -7.52 7.03
N CYS A 187 -3.27 -7.91 7.56
CA CYS A 187 -2.60 -9.14 7.15
C CYS A 187 -3.43 -10.39 7.48
N LYS A 188 -4.04 -10.45 8.67
CA LYS A 188 -4.97 -11.55 9.03
C LYS A 188 -6.17 -11.61 8.10
N ALA A 189 -6.77 -10.47 7.77
CA ALA A 189 -7.92 -10.42 6.87
C ALA A 189 -7.56 -10.89 5.45
N VAL A 190 -6.40 -10.50 4.94
CA VAL A 190 -5.88 -10.92 3.63
C VAL A 190 -5.59 -12.43 3.61
N LEU A 191 -4.93 -12.96 4.66
CA LEU A 191 -4.66 -14.40 4.79
C LEU A 191 -5.94 -15.22 4.91
N GLY A 192 -6.91 -14.74 5.67
CA GLY A 192 -8.21 -15.41 5.85
C GLY A 192 -8.93 -15.67 4.53
N ARG A 193 -8.84 -14.74 3.58
CA ARG A 193 -9.41 -14.91 2.24
C ARG A 193 -8.74 -16.03 1.43
N LEU A 194 -7.42 -16.15 1.55
CA LEU A 194 -6.71 -17.23 0.87
C LEU A 194 -7.14 -18.62 1.40
N VAL A 195 -7.28 -18.74 2.72
CA VAL A 195 -7.67 -20.00 3.38
C VAL A 195 -9.10 -20.39 3.02
N MET A 196 -10.01 -19.42 2.85
CA MET A 196 -11.40 -19.67 2.46
C MET A 196 -11.58 -20.03 0.97
N GLY A 197 -10.48 -20.20 0.22
CA GLY A 197 -10.53 -20.65 -1.17
C GLY A 197 -10.99 -19.58 -2.16
N GLU A 198 -11.01 -18.32 -1.79
CA GLU A 198 -11.36 -17.22 -2.69
C GLU A 198 -10.21 -16.91 -3.65
N ARG A 199 -10.02 -17.79 -4.62
CA ARG A 199 -9.07 -17.59 -5.72
C ARG A 199 -9.60 -16.50 -6.65
N ALA A 200 -9.10 -15.29 -6.53
CA ALA A 200 -9.36 -14.27 -7.55
C ALA A 200 -8.68 -14.69 -8.89
N PRO A 201 -9.28 -14.40 -10.06
CA PRO A 201 -8.71 -14.76 -11.35
C PRO A 201 -7.34 -14.10 -11.54
N ALA A 202 -6.41 -14.82 -12.16
CA ALA A 202 -5.05 -14.36 -12.40
C ALA A 202 -5.04 -13.13 -13.33
N PRO A 203 -4.29 -12.06 -13.02
CA PRO A 203 -4.05 -11.01 -14.00
C PRO A 203 -3.19 -11.61 -15.13
N ALA A 204 -3.56 -11.30 -16.37
CA ALA A 204 -2.72 -11.60 -17.51
C ALA A 204 -1.33 -10.99 -17.27
N LEU A 205 -0.29 -11.83 -17.33
CA LEU A 205 1.09 -11.41 -17.29
C LEU A 205 1.33 -10.44 -18.45
N GLN A 206 1.50 -9.16 -18.17
CA GLN A 206 2.10 -8.26 -19.13
C GLN A 206 3.57 -8.69 -19.26
N PRO A 207 4.07 -8.87 -20.50
CA PRO A 207 5.45 -9.25 -20.70
C PRO A 207 6.36 -8.17 -20.08
N ALA A 208 7.36 -8.61 -19.32
CA ALA A 208 8.41 -7.74 -18.82
C ALA A 208 8.99 -6.97 -20.00
N VAL A 209 9.00 -5.64 -19.90
CA VAL A 209 9.75 -4.81 -20.83
C VAL A 209 11.21 -5.23 -20.70
N ALA A 210 11.70 -5.91 -21.72
CA ALA A 210 13.11 -6.28 -21.79
C ALA A 210 13.92 -4.99 -21.75
N THR A 211 14.70 -4.84 -20.70
CA THR A 211 15.73 -3.80 -20.62
C THR A 211 16.76 -4.17 -21.68
N SER A 212 16.73 -3.49 -22.83
CA SER A 212 17.80 -3.55 -23.81
C SER A 212 19.08 -3.03 -23.14
N ALA A 213 20.09 -3.90 -23.12
CA ALA A 213 21.43 -3.51 -22.71
C ALA A 213 21.94 -2.35 -23.61
N PRO A 214 22.67 -1.38 -23.08
CA PRO A 214 23.27 -0.35 -23.91
C PRO A 214 24.30 -0.99 -24.85
N GLU A 215 24.16 -0.68 -26.13
CA GLU A 215 25.08 -1.03 -27.20
C GLU A 215 26.46 -0.43 -26.91
N PRO A 216 27.58 -1.16 -27.12
CA PRO A 216 28.90 -0.63 -26.88
C PRO A 216 29.21 0.49 -27.87
N ALA A 217 29.67 1.63 -27.35
CA ALA A 217 30.08 2.79 -28.11
C ALA A 217 31.14 2.43 -29.17
N VAL A 218 30.82 2.72 -30.42
CA VAL A 218 31.76 2.63 -31.55
C VAL A 218 32.84 3.69 -31.37
N ALA A 219 34.08 3.24 -31.26
CA ALA A 219 35.26 4.14 -31.20
C ALA A 219 35.42 4.88 -32.53
N VAL A 220 35.44 6.23 -32.48
CA VAL A 220 35.77 7.09 -33.60
C VAL A 220 37.27 7.11 -33.74
N PRO A 221 37.87 6.84 -34.94
CA PRO A 221 39.29 6.93 -35.16
C PRO A 221 39.70 8.41 -35.22
N ALA A 222 40.85 8.73 -34.59
CA ALA A 222 41.46 10.02 -34.58
C ALA A 222 41.92 10.45 -35.99
N PRO A 223 41.92 11.75 -36.35
CA PRO A 223 42.42 12.23 -37.61
C PRO A 223 43.96 12.23 -37.61
N LEU A 224 44.53 11.66 -38.67
CA LEU A 224 45.96 11.74 -38.98
C LEU A 224 46.27 13.19 -39.44
N SER A 225 47.24 13.81 -38.80
CA SER A 225 47.93 15.03 -39.23
C SER A 225 48.90 14.79 -40.35
#